data_a5c27d2e5636092df2c82de97bf599a8
#
_entry.id   a5c27d2e5636092df2c82de97bf599a8
#
_cell.length_a   1.000
_cell.length_b   1.000
_cell.length_c   1.000
_cell.angle_alpha   90.00
_cell.angle_beta   90.00
_cell.angle_gamma   90.00
#
_symmetry.space_group_name_H-M   'P 1'
#
loop_
_entity.id
_entity.type
_entity.pdbx_description
1 polymer ?
#
loop_
_entity_poly.entity_id
_entity_poly.type
_entity_poly.pdbx_seq_one_letter_code
_entity_poly.pdbx_strand_id
1 'polypeptide(L)'
;MPATGGKLRRIAHLDMDAFFASVELLRYPQLKGLPVVIGGARRAVDDLLLQGPDGSGGRERCFIPVADFPLLKDYVGRGVITTATYAARQFGVGSAMGMMKAARLCPQAIVLPVDFDEVRRFSRLFKSTIAEIAPVMEDRGVDEVYIDFTDVPGGQREGGRVLARLIQKSIFQATGLTCSLGVAPNKLLAKMASEFEKPNGVAVLYEHELQQRIWPLACRKINGIGP
;
A
#
# COMPACT_ATOMS: atom_id res chain seq x y z
N MET A 1 -30.27 29.34 -17.83
CA MET A 1 -28.91 29.68 -18.27
C MET A 1 -28.13 28.38 -18.33
N PRO A 2 -27.62 27.91 -19.48
CA PRO A 2 -26.75 26.76 -19.50
C PRO A 2 -25.45 27.15 -18.79
N ALA A 3 -25.08 26.38 -17.76
CA ALA A 3 -23.81 26.55 -17.07
C ALA A 3 -22.69 26.40 -18.09
N THR A 4 -21.82 27.39 -18.17
CA THR A 4 -20.57 27.38 -18.92
C THR A 4 -19.85 26.08 -18.57
N GLY A 5 -19.63 25.21 -19.57
CA GLY A 5 -19.09 23.86 -19.43
C GLY A 5 -17.62 23.83 -18.97
N GLY A 6 -17.35 24.30 -17.75
CA GLY A 6 -16.06 24.12 -17.09
C GLY A 6 -15.85 22.66 -16.75
N LYS A 7 -14.63 22.15 -16.96
CA LYS A 7 -14.26 20.81 -16.53
C LYS A 7 -14.49 20.66 -15.03
N LEU A 8 -15.07 19.54 -14.60
CA LEU A 8 -15.22 19.23 -13.18
C LEU A 8 -13.84 18.92 -12.58
N ARG A 9 -13.56 19.47 -11.41
CA ARG A 9 -12.33 19.15 -10.68
C ARG A 9 -12.28 17.67 -10.33
N ARG A 10 -11.16 17.01 -10.67
CA ARG A 10 -10.94 15.58 -10.44
C ARG A 10 -9.58 15.40 -9.78
N ILE A 11 -9.58 15.13 -8.49
CA ILE A 11 -8.38 14.83 -7.70
C ILE A 11 -8.37 13.33 -7.42
N ALA A 12 -7.28 12.67 -7.77
CA ALA A 12 -7.04 11.30 -7.35
C ALA A 12 -6.12 11.28 -6.14
N HIS A 13 -6.38 10.39 -5.20
CA HIS A 13 -5.44 9.93 -4.18
C HIS A 13 -5.05 8.51 -4.51
N LEU A 14 -3.76 8.28 -4.65
CA LEU A 14 -3.18 6.95 -4.85
C LEU A 14 -2.43 6.53 -3.60
N ASP A 15 -2.62 5.28 -3.21
CA ASP A 15 -1.98 4.65 -2.06
C ASP A 15 -1.54 3.23 -2.45
N MET A 16 -0.28 2.91 -2.23
CA MET A 16 0.28 1.59 -2.55
C MET A 16 -0.21 0.55 -1.54
N ASP A 17 -0.71 -0.58 -2.01
CA ASP A 17 -1.30 -1.62 -1.17
C ASP A 17 -0.26 -2.32 -0.29
N ALA A 18 -0.38 -2.18 1.04
CA ALA A 18 0.52 -2.76 2.03
C ALA A 18 2.01 -2.59 1.65
N PHE A 19 2.40 -1.37 1.25
CA PHE A 19 3.59 -1.05 0.46
C PHE A 19 4.87 -1.74 0.95
N PHE A 20 5.28 -1.53 2.19
CA PHE A 20 6.50 -2.12 2.74
C PHE A 20 6.46 -3.67 2.68
N ALA A 21 5.32 -4.26 2.99
CA ALA A 21 5.17 -5.71 2.89
C ALA A 21 5.21 -6.18 1.43
N SER A 22 4.55 -5.47 0.53
CA SER A 22 4.51 -5.80 -0.89
C SER A 22 5.90 -5.72 -1.54
N VAL A 23 6.71 -4.73 -1.18
CA VAL A 23 8.12 -4.62 -1.62
C VAL A 23 8.94 -5.81 -1.17
N GLU A 24 8.85 -6.20 0.12
CA GLU A 24 9.58 -7.38 0.63
C GLU A 24 9.10 -8.67 -0.03
N LEU A 25 7.79 -8.82 -0.29
CA LEU A 25 7.25 -10.01 -0.93
C LEU A 25 7.68 -10.19 -2.41
N LEU A 26 8.19 -9.16 -3.08
CA LEU A 26 8.86 -9.33 -4.37
C LEU A 26 10.18 -10.12 -4.22
N ARG A 27 10.84 -9.97 -3.09
CA ARG A 27 12.11 -10.65 -2.76
C ARG A 27 11.88 -12.06 -2.17
N TYR A 28 10.70 -12.30 -1.60
CA TYR A 28 10.29 -13.55 -0.97
C TYR A 28 8.95 -14.04 -1.54
N PRO A 29 8.91 -14.43 -2.83
CA PRO A 29 7.66 -14.79 -3.52
C PRO A 29 6.94 -16.00 -2.90
N GLN A 30 7.67 -16.90 -2.22
CA GLN A 30 7.10 -18.05 -1.50
C GLN A 30 6.23 -17.66 -0.31
N LEU A 31 6.31 -16.40 0.16
CA LEU A 31 5.51 -15.88 1.27
C LEU A 31 4.21 -15.19 0.81
N LYS A 32 3.94 -15.12 -0.50
CA LYS A 32 2.70 -14.52 -1.01
C LYS A 32 1.48 -15.26 -0.47
N GLY A 33 0.50 -14.50 0.00
CA GLY A 33 -0.74 -15.05 0.57
C GLY A 33 -0.63 -15.42 2.06
N LEU A 34 0.56 -15.44 2.64
CA LEU A 34 0.76 -15.74 4.05
C LEU A 34 0.64 -14.47 4.93
N PRO A 35 0.31 -14.65 6.22
CA PRO A 35 0.38 -13.56 7.17
C PRO A 35 1.85 -13.18 7.42
N VAL A 36 2.23 -11.99 6.96
CA VAL A 36 3.57 -11.41 7.12
C VAL A 36 3.46 -10.04 7.74
N VAL A 37 4.35 -9.73 8.66
CA VAL A 37 4.52 -8.41 9.26
C VAL A 37 5.92 -7.88 9.00
N ILE A 38 6.02 -6.59 8.77
CA ILE A 38 7.29 -5.90 8.55
C ILE A 38 7.69 -5.17 9.82
N GLY A 39 8.88 -5.50 10.34
CA GLY A 39 9.47 -4.88 11.53
C GLY A 39 10.40 -5.85 12.24
N GLY A 40 11.43 -5.38 12.89
CA GLY A 40 12.37 -6.23 13.64
C GLY A 40 13.07 -7.32 12.79
N ALA A 41 13.56 -8.37 13.45
CA ALA A 41 14.06 -9.62 12.86
C ALA A 41 15.19 -9.53 11.79
N ARG A 42 15.82 -8.37 11.56
CA ARG A 42 16.88 -8.22 10.53
C ARG A 42 17.96 -9.29 10.68
N ARG A 43 18.54 -9.44 11.87
CA ARG A 43 19.62 -10.40 12.11
C ARG A 43 19.19 -11.84 11.81
N ALA A 44 18.00 -12.24 12.26
CA ALA A 44 17.50 -13.61 12.03
C ALA A 44 17.33 -13.92 10.54
N VAL A 45 16.89 -12.96 9.72
CA VAL A 45 16.73 -13.13 8.27
C VAL A 45 18.08 -13.08 7.56
N ASP A 46 19.00 -12.21 7.98
CA ASP A 46 20.35 -12.18 7.44
C ASP A 46 21.09 -13.50 7.71
N ASP A 47 20.92 -14.10 8.89
CA ASP A 47 21.47 -15.43 9.21
C ASP A 47 20.95 -16.52 8.29
N LEU A 48 19.65 -16.48 7.93
CA LEU A 48 19.08 -17.42 6.97
C LEU A 48 19.67 -17.30 5.56
N LEU A 49 20.04 -16.09 5.15
CA LEU A 49 20.67 -15.84 3.85
C LEU A 49 22.13 -16.32 3.81
N LEU A 50 22.80 -16.36 4.96
CA LEU A 50 24.20 -16.83 5.07
C LEU A 50 24.29 -18.35 5.14
N GLN A 51 23.23 -19.06 5.53
CA GLN A 51 23.19 -20.53 5.63
C GLN A 51 22.87 -21.17 4.28
N GLY A 52 23.85 -21.34 3.41
CA GLY A 52 23.73 -22.14 2.20
C GLY A 52 23.55 -23.64 2.52
N PRO A 53 22.87 -24.44 1.66
CA PRO A 53 22.63 -25.86 1.90
C PRO A 53 23.90 -26.71 1.97
N ASP A 54 25.01 -26.20 1.47
CA ASP A 54 26.33 -26.84 1.36
C ASP A 54 27.44 -26.10 2.12
N GLY A 55 27.11 -25.08 2.92
CA GLY A 55 28.08 -24.27 3.63
C GLY A 55 28.89 -23.30 2.75
N SER A 56 28.60 -23.21 1.46
CA SER A 56 29.34 -22.38 0.50
C SER A 56 28.90 -20.91 0.43
N GLY A 57 28.02 -20.49 1.34
CA GLY A 57 27.64 -19.08 1.51
C GLY A 57 26.55 -18.59 0.55
N GLY A 58 25.45 -18.14 1.13
CA GLY A 58 24.40 -17.38 0.46
C GLY A 58 23.29 -18.22 -0.17
N ARG A 59 22.13 -18.30 0.51
CA ARG A 59 20.88 -18.75 -0.14
C ARG A 59 20.27 -17.59 -0.92
N GLU A 60 19.80 -17.89 -2.14
CA GLU A 60 18.86 -16.97 -2.80
C GLU A 60 17.56 -16.91 -1.98
N ARG A 61 17.02 -15.69 -1.83
CA ARG A 61 15.83 -15.43 -0.97
C ARG A 61 14.61 -16.29 -1.31
N CYS A 62 14.42 -16.61 -2.60
CA CYS A 62 13.32 -17.44 -3.08
C CYS A 62 13.42 -18.93 -2.66
N PHE A 63 14.60 -19.40 -2.28
CA PHE A 63 14.83 -20.79 -1.88
C PHE A 63 14.83 -21.01 -0.36
N ILE A 64 14.62 -19.96 0.44
CA ILE A 64 14.46 -20.13 1.89
C ILE A 64 13.13 -20.84 2.15
N PRO A 65 13.11 -22.01 2.79
CA PRO A 65 11.86 -22.68 3.16
C PRO A 65 11.00 -21.78 4.06
N VAL A 66 9.67 -21.81 3.88
CA VAL A 66 8.74 -21.00 4.69
C VAL A 66 8.88 -21.27 6.18
N ALA A 67 9.17 -22.52 6.55
CA ALA A 67 9.34 -22.95 7.94
C ALA A 67 10.57 -22.35 8.63
N ASP A 68 11.56 -21.90 7.89
CA ASP A 68 12.80 -21.35 8.44
C ASP A 68 12.67 -19.86 8.84
N PHE A 69 11.62 -19.17 8.37
CA PHE A 69 11.43 -17.76 8.70
C PHE A 69 11.03 -17.55 10.16
N PRO A 70 11.51 -16.47 10.80
CA PRO A 70 11.15 -16.13 12.18
C PRO A 70 9.63 -15.85 12.27
N LEU A 71 9.02 -16.39 13.30
CA LEU A 71 7.60 -16.23 13.58
C LEU A 71 7.37 -15.15 14.64
N LEU A 72 6.23 -14.50 14.54
CA LEU A 72 5.85 -13.44 15.46
C LEU A 72 5.68 -13.93 16.90
N LYS A 73 5.29 -15.20 17.12
CA LYS A 73 5.20 -15.81 18.44
C LYS A 73 6.54 -15.81 19.20
N ASP A 74 7.66 -15.88 18.47
CA ASP A 74 9.01 -15.99 19.03
C ASP A 74 9.67 -14.60 19.20
N TYR A 75 8.94 -13.53 18.82
CA TYR A 75 9.45 -12.17 18.94
C TYR A 75 9.51 -11.70 20.38
N VAL A 76 10.67 -11.17 20.76
CA VAL A 76 10.91 -10.51 22.06
C VAL A 76 11.42 -9.10 21.82
N GLY A 77 10.72 -8.09 22.35
CA GLY A 77 11.14 -6.71 22.19
C GLY A 77 10.00 -5.69 22.27
N ARG A 78 10.35 -4.43 22.07
CA ARG A 78 9.43 -3.28 22.13
C ARG A 78 9.11 -2.72 20.74
N GLY A 79 9.41 -3.46 19.67
CA GLY A 79 9.16 -3.01 18.30
C GLY A 79 7.70 -2.84 17.98
N VAL A 80 7.44 -2.06 16.94
CA VAL A 80 6.13 -1.88 16.33
C VAL A 80 6.13 -2.40 14.91
N ILE A 81 4.97 -2.80 14.43
CA ILE A 81 4.76 -3.22 13.05
C ILE A 81 4.75 -1.98 12.15
N THR A 82 5.64 -1.93 11.17
CA THR A 82 5.63 -0.89 10.14
C THR A 82 4.41 -1.09 9.22
N THR A 83 4.24 -2.31 8.71
CA THR A 83 3.05 -2.69 7.95
C THR A 83 2.80 -4.20 8.05
N ALA A 84 1.61 -4.63 7.63
CA ALA A 84 1.19 -6.02 7.62
C ALA A 84 0.50 -6.37 6.31
N THR A 85 0.69 -7.61 5.82
CA THR A 85 -0.06 -8.13 4.67
C THR A 85 -1.55 -8.19 4.98
N TYR A 86 -2.38 -8.20 3.93
CA TYR A 86 -3.83 -8.35 4.10
C TYR A 86 -4.20 -9.64 4.80
N ALA A 87 -3.43 -10.73 4.59
CA ALA A 87 -3.60 -11.97 5.33
C ALA A 87 -3.38 -11.80 6.85
N ALA A 88 -2.38 -11.02 7.27
CA ALA A 88 -2.18 -10.72 8.69
C ALA A 88 -3.25 -9.76 9.24
N ARG A 89 -3.73 -8.81 8.43
CA ARG A 89 -4.81 -7.88 8.82
C ARG A 89 -6.13 -8.59 9.13
N GLN A 90 -6.41 -9.75 8.53
CA GLN A 90 -7.59 -10.57 8.84
C GLN A 90 -7.62 -11.04 10.31
N PHE A 91 -6.44 -11.14 10.95
CA PHE A 91 -6.32 -11.44 12.37
C PHE A 91 -6.33 -10.20 13.28
N GLY A 92 -6.63 -9.01 12.70
CA GLY A 92 -6.64 -7.75 13.45
C GLY A 92 -5.26 -7.12 13.64
N VAL A 93 -4.23 -7.63 12.95
CA VAL A 93 -2.88 -7.05 12.98
C VAL A 93 -2.79 -5.87 12.01
N GLY A 94 -2.22 -4.74 12.45
CA GLY A 94 -2.12 -3.51 11.64
C GLY A 94 -0.84 -2.72 11.90
N SER A 95 -0.65 -1.68 11.08
CA SER A 95 0.46 -0.73 11.23
C SER A 95 0.43 -0.04 12.58
N ALA A 96 1.61 0.34 13.08
CA ALA A 96 1.83 0.95 14.41
C ALA A 96 1.44 0.07 15.61
N MET A 97 0.96 -1.17 15.40
CA MET A 97 0.69 -2.09 16.49
C MET A 97 1.99 -2.60 17.10
N GLY A 98 2.07 -2.68 18.44
CA GLY A 98 3.21 -3.31 19.13
C GLY A 98 3.30 -4.80 18.76
N MET A 99 4.51 -5.28 18.45
CA MET A 99 4.74 -6.65 17.97
C MET A 99 4.31 -7.70 18.99
N MET A 100 4.49 -7.47 20.29
CA MET A 100 4.02 -8.36 21.34
C MET A 100 2.49 -8.47 21.41
N LYS A 101 1.76 -7.39 21.07
CA LYS A 101 0.29 -7.42 20.94
C LYS A 101 -0.12 -8.21 19.70
N ALA A 102 0.54 -7.96 18.58
CA ALA A 102 0.29 -8.66 17.32
C ALA A 102 0.58 -10.17 17.41
N ALA A 103 1.61 -10.56 18.17
CA ALA A 103 1.94 -11.96 18.43
C ALA A 103 0.80 -12.74 19.11
N ARG A 104 -0.01 -12.07 19.93
CA ARG A 104 -1.20 -12.68 20.55
C ARG A 104 -2.35 -12.85 19.55
N LEU A 105 -2.44 -12.00 18.54
CA LEU A 105 -3.49 -12.02 17.51
C LEU A 105 -3.16 -12.98 16.36
N CYS A 106 -1.90 -13.02 15.95
CA CYS A 106 -1.43 -13.82 14.82
C CYS A 106 -0.04 -14.41 15.11
N PRO A 107 0.08 -15.41 16.02
CA PRO A 107 1.36 -15.97 16.43
C PRO A 107 2.13 -16.62 15.30
N GLN A 108 1.44 -17.09 14.26
CA GLN A 108 2.02 -17.74 13.08
C GLN A 108 2.50 -16.73 12.01
N ALA A 109 2.31 -15.43 12.19
CA ALA A 109 2.76 -14.45 11.21
C ALA A 109 4.30 -14.46 11.10
N ILE A 110 4.80 -14.43 9.87
CA ILE A 110 6.22 -14.33 9.56
C ILE A 110 6.68 -12.89 9.79
N VAL A 111 7.86 -12.73 10.37
CA VAL A 111 8.46 -11.42 10.63
C VAL A 111 9.58 -11.17 9.63
N LEU A 112 9.48 -10.11 8.86
CA LEU A 112 10.54 -9.66 7.95
C LEU A 112 11.05 -8.28 8.37
N PRO A 113 12.35 -8.00 8.18
CA PRO A 113 12.91 -6.67 8.34
C PRO A 113 12.44 -5.77 7.19
N VAL A 114 12.52 -4.46 7.40
CA VAL A 114 12.32 -3.49 6.32
C VAL A 114 13.65 -3.22 5.60
N ASP A 115 13.61 -3.19 4.27
CA ASP A 115 14.68 -2.65 3.43
C ASP A 115 14.27 -1.25 2.93
N PHE A 116 14.73 -0.23 3.62
CA PHE A 116 14.39 1.16 3.29
C PHE A 116 14.96 1.62 1.94
N ASP A 117 16.04 1.03 1.47
CA ASP A 117 16.62 1.38 0.17
C ASP A 117 15.73 0.88 -0.97
N GLU A 118 15.26 -0.36 -0.86
CA GLU A 118 14.27 -0.92 -1.80
C GLU A 118 12.95 -0.15 -1.73
N VAL A 119 12.44 0.14 -0.54
CA VAL A 119 11.22 0.95 -0.38
C VAL A 119 11.37 2.30 -1.09
N ARG A 120 12.48 3.01 -0.89
CA ARG A 120 12.75 4.28 -1.58
C ARG A 120 12.90 4.12 -3.08
N ARG A 121 13.51 3.02 -3.54
CA ARG A 121 13.64 2.72 -4.98
C ARG A 121 12.28 2.54 -5.64
N PHE A 122 11.41 1.72 -5.06
CA PHE A 122 10.06 1.50 -5.58
C PHE A 122 9.18 2.76 -5.46
N SER A 123 9.35 3.55 -4.39
CA SER A 123 8.66 4.85 -4.26
C SER A 123 8.98 5.79 -5.43
N ARG A 124 10.27 5.94 -5.78
CA ARG A 124 10.67 6.75 -6.94
C ARG A 124 10.12 6.19 -8.25
N LEU A 125 10.15 4.86 -8.42
CA LEU A 125 9.72 4.20 -9.64
C LEU A 125 8.22 4.38 -9.91
N PHE A 126 7.35 4.16 -8.92
CA PHE A 126 5.91 4.35 -9.17
C PHE A 126 5.57 5.83 -9.39
N LYS A 127 6.24 6.76 -8.69
CA LYS A 127 6.02 8.20 -8.87
C LYS A 127 6.47 8.68 -10.24
N SER A 128 7.61 8.23 -10.75
CA SER A 128 8.04 8.54 -12.12
C SER A 128 7.06 8.00 -13.16
N THR A 129 6.55 6.78 -12.96
CA THR A 129 5.53 6.19 -13.84
C THR A 129 4.24 7.03 -13.87
N ILE A 130 3.82 7.59 -12.73
CA ILE A 130 2.65 8.49 -12.67
C ILE A 130 2.96 9.79 -13.42
N ALA A 131 4.14 10.38 -13.21
CA ALA A 131 4.52 11.67 -13.79
C ALA A 131 4.52 11.66 -15.34
N GLU A 132 4.80 10.52 -15.97
CA GLU A 132 4.72 10.33 -17.42
C GLU A 132 3.27 10.41 -17.96
N ILE A 133 2.28 10.08 -17.13
CA ILE A 133 0.86 10.04 -17.52
C ILE A 133 0.14 11.32 -17.05
N ALA A 134 0.40 11.73 -15.80
CA ALA A 134 -0.26 12.84 -15.13
C ALA A 134 0.76 13.65 -14.31
N PRO A 135 1.40 14.66 -14.93
CA PRO A 135 2.56 15.33 -14.33
C PRO A 135 2.22 16.24 -13.14
N VAL A 136 0.96 16.64 -12.98
CA VAL A 136 0.53 17.47 -11.84
C VAL A 136 0.22 16.58 -10.66
N MET A 137 1.23 16.34 -9.83
CA MET A 137 1.06 15.53 -8.62
C MET A 137 1.71 16.19 -7.40
N GLU A 138 1.20 15.84 -6.22
CA GLU A 138 1.72 16.24 -4.92
C GLU A 138 2.17 14.99 -4.14
N ASP A 139 3.46 14.95 -3.80
CA ASP A 139 4.04 13.89 -2.97
C ASP A 139 3.56 14.01 -1.52
N ARG A 140 3.09 12.91 -0.92
CA ARG A 140 2.59 12.87 0.46
C ARG A 140 3.30 11.87 1.34
N GLY A 141 4.30 11.19 0.83
CA GLY A 141 5.08 10.20 1.56
C GLY A 141 5.69 9.16 0.64
N VAL A 142 6.19 8.08 1.20
CA VAL A 142 6.87 7.03 0.41
C VAL A 142 5.92 6.19 -0.44
N ASP A 143 4.64 6.13 -0.09
CA ASP A 143 3.63 5.22 -0.64
C ASP A 143 2.35 5.91 -1.12
N GLU A 144 2.22 7.23 -0.97
CA GLU A 144 1.00 7.94 -1.37
C GLU A 144 1.28 9.26 -2.11
N VAL A 145 0.40 9.59 -3.05
CA VAL A 145 0.41 10.85 -3.80
C VAL A 145 -1.00 11.34 -4.10
N TYR A 146 -1.16 12.66 -4.23
CA TYR A 146 -2.32 13.25 -4.90
C TYR A 146 -1.97 13.61 -6.34
N ILE A 147 -2.93 13.44 -7.25
CA ILE A 147 -2.77 13.67 -8.68
C ILE A 147 -3.96 14.50 -9.17
N ASP A 148 -3.71 15.58 -9.91
CA ASP A 148 -4.79 16.34 -10.53
C ASP A 148 -5.11 15.79 -11.92
N PHE A 149 -6.28 15.16 -12.05
CA PHE A 149 -6.79 14.59 -13.29
C PHE A 149 -7.59 15.58 -14.14
N THR A 150 -7.86 16.78 -13.63
CA THR A 150 -8.82 17.72 -14.20
C THR A 150 -8.56 17.99 -15.68
N ASP A 151 -7.32 18.24 -16.04
CA ASP A 151 -6.91 18.60 -17.41
C ASP A 151 -6.17 17.48 -18.15
N VAL A 152 -5.92 16.36 -17.49
CA VAL A 152 -5.24 15.22 -18.11
C VAL A 152 -6.18 14.56 -19.15
N PRO A 153 -5.71 14.19 -20.35
CA PRO A 153 -6.50 13.45 -21.32
C PRO A 153 -7.10 12.18 -20.72
N GLY A 154 -8.41 12.03 -20.84
CA GLY A 154 -9.15 10.91 -20.21
C GLY A 154 -9.53 11.12 -18.73
N GLY A 155 -9.03 12.17 -18.07
CA GLY A 155 -9.29 12.45 -16.65
C GLY A 155 -10.76 12.71 -16.29
N GLN A 156 -11.58 13.13 -17.27
CA GLN A 156 -13.02 13.31 -17.09
C GLN A 156 -13.84 12.06 -17.41
N ARG A 157 -13.26 11.07 -18.11
CA ARG A 157 -13.99 9.86 -18.52
C ARG A 157 -14.33 9.01 -17.30
N GLU A 158 -15.61 8.67 -17.19
CA GLU A 158 -16.16 7.92 -16.05
C GLU A 158 -15.73 8.50 -14.69
N GLY A 159 -15.73 9.85 -14.59
CA GLY A 159 -15.33 10.55 -13.38
C GLY A 159 -13.85 10.40 -12.99
N GLY A 160 -13.00 10.03 -13.95
CA GLY A 160 -11.56 9.78 -13.74
C GLY A 160 -11.21 8.31 -13.60
N ARG A 161 -12.17 7.39 -13.58
CA ARG A 161 -11.93 5.94 -13.43
C ARG A 161 -11.02 5.38 -14.52
N VAL A 162 -11.23 5.79 -15.78
CA VAL A 162 -10.45 5.31 -16.91
C VAL A 162 -8.96 5.65 -16.74
N LEU A 163 -8.66 6.89 -16.36
CA LEU A 163 -7.28 7.32 -16.11
C LEU A 163 -6.67 6.63 -14.88
N ALA A 164 -7.44 6.50 -13.80
CA ALA A 164 -7.01 5.80 -12.60
C ALA A 164 -6.64 4.33 -12.88
N ARG A 165 -7.42 3.62 -13.68
CA ARG A 165 -7.11 2.25 -14.12
C ARG A 165 -5.88 2.17 -15.01
N LEU A 166 -5.67 3.15 -15.89
CA LEU A 166 -4.44 3.22 -16.69
C LEU A 166 -3.21 3.36 -15.79
N ILE A 167 -3.23 4.30 -14.85
CA ILE A 167 -2.14 4.52 -13.89
C ILE A 167 -1.88 3.25 -13.06
N GLN A 168 -2.93 2.63 -12.53
CA GLN A 168 -2.84 1.40 -11.75
C GLN A 168 -2.14 0.27 -12.55
N LYS A 169 -2.55 0.09 -13.81
CA LYS A 169 -1.93 -0.90 -14.70
C LYS A 169 -0.47 -0.57 -15.00
N SER A 170 -0.15 0.69 -15.28
CA SER A 170 1.23 1.12 -15.57
C SER A 170 2.15 0.91 -14.38
N ILE A 171 1.69 1.25 -13.16
CA ILE A 171 2.44 0.99 -11.93
C ILE A 171 2.69 -0.50 -11.75
N PHE A 172 1.67 -1.34 -11.93
CA PHE A 172 1.84 -2.79 -11.81
C PHE A 172 2.84 -3.34 -12.83
N GLN A 173 2.79 -2.86 -14.07
CA GLN A 173 3.75 -3.27 -15.11
C GLN A 173 5.18 -2.84 -14.78
N ALA A 174 5.37 -1.64 -14.23
CA ALA A 174 6.69 -1.11 -13.88
C ALA A 174 7.27 -1.72 -12.61
N THR A 175 6.43 -2.07 -11.63
CA THR A 175 6.88 -2.42 -10.27
C THR A 175 6.51 -3.83 -9.82
N GLY A 176 5.51 -4.45 -10.41
CA GLY A 176 4.88 -5.68 -9.91
C GLY A 176 4.01 -5.47 -8.65
N LEU A 177 3.82 -4.20 -8.20
CA LEU A 177 3.06 -3.85 -7.01
C LEU A 177 1.67 -3.35 -7.37
N THR A 178 0.71 -3.58 -6.47
CA THR A 178 -0.65 -3.04 -6.60
C THR A 178 -0.81 -1.73 -5.82
N CYS A 179 -1.75 -0.92 -6.26
CA CYS A 179 -2.16 0.30 -5.58
C CYS A 179 -3.68 0.48 -5.64
N SER A 180 -4.21 1.29 -4.74
CA SER A 180 -5.62 1.65 -4.73
C SER A 180 -5.77 3.15 -4.97
N LEU A 181 -6.79 3.55 -5.75
CA LEU A 181 -7.05 4.94 -6.06
C LEU A 181 -8.47 5.35 -5.66
N GLY A 182 -8.56 6.55 -5.12
CA GLY A 182 -9.84 7.24 -4.92
C GLY A 182 -9.87 8.51 -5.76
N VAL A 183 -10.91 8.72 -6.57
CA VAL A 183 -11.08 9.94 -7.36
C VAL A 183 -12.30 10.72 -6.86
N ALA A 184 -12.11 12.00 -6.57
CA ALA A 184 -13.15 12.84 -5.99
C ALA A 184 -12.93 14.32 -6.34
N PRO A 185 -13.87 15.25 -6.03
CA PRO A 185 -13.71 16.68 -6.30
C PRO A 185 -12.61 17.37 -5.50
N ASN A 186 -12.13 16.80 -4.41
CA ASN A 186 -11.08 17.35 -3.55
C ASN A 186 -10.21 16.27 -2.90
N LYS A 187 -9.08 16.67 -2.31
CA LYS A 187 -8.09 15.79 -1.69
C LYS A 187 -8.66 14.96 -0.53
N LEU A 188 -9.45 15.58 0.35
CA LEU A 188 -10.03 14.88 1.50
C LEU A 188 -10.90 13.71 1.06
N LEU A 189 -11.84 13.99 0.16
CA LEU A 189 -12.75 12.97 -0.37
C LEU A 189 -12.02 11.92 -1.20
N ALA A 190 -11.00 12.31 -1.97
CA ALA A 190 -10.18 11.39 -2.73
C ALA A 190 -9.44 10.39 -1.83
N LYS A 191 -8.86 10.88 -0.70
CA LYS A 191 -8.21 10.02 0.29
C LYS A 191 -9.21 9.09 0.98
N MET A 192 -10.38 9.57 1.33
CA MET A 192 -11.43 8.70 1.88
C MET A 192 -11.87 7.63 0.87
N ALA A 193 -12.07 8.02 -0.39
CA ALA A 193 -12.48 7.11 -1.45
C ALA A 193 -11.44 6.03 -1.74
N SER A 194 -10.13 6.32 -1.64
CA SER A 194 -9.08 5.33 -1.89
C SER A 194 -9.13 4.13 -0.93
N GLU A 195 -9.78 4.27 0.23
CA GLU A 195 -9.95 3.17 1.20
C GLU A 195 -11.14 2.25 0.89
N PHE A 196 -12.10 2.66 0.02
CA PHE A 196 -13.37 1.95 -0.15
C PHE A 196 -13.24 0.58 -0.84
N GLU A 197 -12.28 0.47 -1.74
CA GLU A 197 -12.13 -0.72 -2.58
C GLU A 197 -10.73 -1.35 -2.46
N LYS A 198 -10.01 -1.12 -1.33
CA LYS A 198 -8.71 -1.76 -1.07
C LYS A 198 -8.85 -3.28 -0.88
N PRO A 199 -7.88 -4.07 -1.35
CA PRO A 199 -6.73 -3.71 -2.19
C PRO A 199 -7.04 -3.68 -3.69
N ASN A 200 -6.16 -3.03 -4.47
CA ASN A 200 -6.17 -3.00 -5.94
C ASN A 200 -7.48 -2.44 -6.52
N GLY A 201 -8.12 -1.54 -5.78
CA GLY A 201 -9.40 -0.94 -6.14
C GLY A 201 -9.28 0.45 -6.77
N VAL A 202 -10.34 0.87 -7.48
CA VAL A 202 -10.49 2.24 -7.96
C VAL A 202 -11.90 2.71 -7.65
N ALA A 203 -12.03 3.55 -6.64
CA ALA A 203 -13.28 4.17 -6.23
C ALA A 203 -13.41 5.59 -6.79
N VAL A 204 -14.55 5.89 -7.40
CA VAL A 204 -14.91 7.26 -7.79
C VAL A 204 -16.03 7.73 -6.86
N LEU A 205 -15.90 8.93 -6.34
CA LEU A 205 -16.88 9.56 -5.46
C LEU A 205 -17.37 10.85 -6.08
N TYR A 206 -18.66 10.91 -6.38
CA TYR A 206 -19.34 12.10 -6.90
C TYR A 206 -20.00 12.90 -5.77
N GLU A 207 -20.19 14.20 -5.99
CA GLU A 207 -20.81 15.08 -4.96
C GLU A 207 -22.20 14.61 -4.53
N HIS A 208 -23.01 14.12 -5.46
CA HIS A 208 -24.36 13.63 -5.17
C HIS A 208 -24.38 12.34 -4.34
N GLU A 209 -23.24 11.61 -4.23
CA GLU A 209 -23.13 10.40 -3.43
C GLU A 209 -22.69 10.66 -1.98
N LEU A 210 -22.28 11.90 -1.63
CA LEU A 210 -21.69 12.23 -0.32
C LEU A 210 -22.63 11.88 0.83
N GLN A 211 -23.92 12.18 0.68
CA GLN A 211 -24.92 11.92 1.70
C GLN A 211 -25.06 10.41 2.00
N GLN A 212 -24.88 9.56 0.99
CA GLN A 212 -25.06 8.12 1.14
C GLN A 212 -23.75 7.41 1.53
N ARG A 213 -22.61 7.88 1.03
CA ARG A 213 -21.32 7.16 1.17
C ARG A 213 -20.37 7.75 2.20
N ILE A 214 -20.50 9.06 2.51
CA ILE A 214 -19.57 9.75 3.42
C ILE A 214 -20.25 10.07 4.76
N TRP A 215 -21.45 10.64 4.76
CA TRP A 215 -22.10 11.09 6.00
C TRP A 215 -22.36 9.98 7.03
N PRO A 216 -22.63 8.72 6.65
CA PRO A 216 -22.79 7.64 7.61
C PRO A 216 -21.48 7.15 8.25
N LEU A 217 -20.31 7.59 7.72
CA LEU A 217 -19.02 7.16 8.25
C LEU A 217 -18.74 7.77 9.61
N ALA A 218 -18.16 6.98 10.51
CA ALA A 218 -17.68 7.50 11.78
C ALA A 218 -16.63 8.60 11.57
N CYS A 219 -16.68 9.69 12.38
CA CYS A 219 -15.78 10.85 12.24
C CYS A 219 -14.29 10.46 12.20
N ARG A 220 -13.88 9.40 12.92
CA ARG A 220 -12.50 8.86 12.88
C ARG A 220 -12.03 8.38 11.50
N LYS A 221 -12.95 8.24 10.52
CA LYS A 221 -12.62 7.92 9.13
C LYS A 221 -12.24 9.16 8.30
N ILE A 222 -12.48 10.35 8.85
CA ILE A 222 -12.07 11.60 8.22
C ILE A 222 -10.58 11.80 8.52
N ASN A 223 -9.78 11.95 7.46
CA ASN A 223 -8.34 12.17 7.62
C ASN A 223 -8.07 13.44 8.45
N GLY A 224 -7.21 13.31 9.46
CA GLY A 224 -6.89 14.39 10.41
C GLY A 224 -7.79 14.47 11.66
N ILE A 225 -8.83 13.63 11.75
CA ILE A 225 -9.63 13.47 12.96
C ILE A 225 -9.25 12.14 13.60
N GLY A 226 -8.28 12.19 14.49
CA GLY A 226 -7.86 11.04 15.30
C GLY A 226 -8.69 10.88 16.59
N PRO A 227 -8.45 9.78 17.34
CA PRO A 227 -9.01 9.60 18.67
C PRO A 227 -8.46 10.64 19.67
#